data_a1939462cea1e0cccb4ab066242b5d2f
#
_entry.id   a1939462cea1e0cccb4ab066242b5d2f
#
_cell.length_a   1.000
_cell.length_b   1.000
_cell.length_c   1.000
_cell.angle_alpha   90.00
_cell.angle_beta   90.00
_cell.angle_gamma   90.00
#
_symmetry.space_group_name_H-M   'P 1'
#
loop_
_entity.id
_entity.type
_entity.pdbx_description
1 polymer ?
#
loop_
_entity_poly.entity_id
_entity_poly.type
_entity_poly.pdbx_seq_one_letter_code
_entity_poly.pdbx_strand_id
1 'polypeptide(L)'
;INANFTDNDIWGTLTYTDDNMPNSMKEAKHDMTLYIGRLNYERRKKGLAKLRYVYVTECSDKGRWHHHFVCDGDMGLEAVEEKWKKGRRNQVRRLQKDENGLSGMANYITKQKHPDKKGKEPKPVGKYQKAWKASKGLKKPEVHKNHYKFKQKDIDEVVTGRCDLEDKLKKWYA
;
A
#
# COMPACT_ATOMS: atom_id res chain seq x y z
N ILE A 1 -5.41 -3.85 1.37
CA ILE A 1 -5.96 -2.49 1.24
C ILE A 1 -7.44 -2.59 0.93
N ASN A 2 -7.87 -3.25 -0.15
CA ASN A 2 -9.28 -3.36 -0.57
C ASN A 2 -10.27 -3.75 0.53
N ALA A 3 -9.90 -4.67 1.42
CA ALA A 3 -10.77 -5.13 2.50
C ALA A 3 -11.00 -4.09 3.62
N ASN A 4 -10.27 -2.97 3.61
CA ASN A 4 -10.24 -2.02 4.72
C ASN A 4 -10.47 -0.57 4.33
N PHE A 5 -10.17 -0.18 3.11
CA PHE A 5 -10.18 1.20 2.65
C PHE A 5 -11.06 1.38 1.42
N THR A 6 -11.63 2.55 1.30
CA THR A 6 -12.55 2.96 0.24
C THR A 6 -12.03 4.22 -0.46
N ASP A 7 -12.73 4.69 -1.47
CA ASP A 7 -12.48 5.96 -2.15
C ASP A 7 -12.65 7.21 -1.25
N ASN A 8 -13.35 7.07 -0.13
CA ASN A 8 -13.43 8.12 0.89
C ASN A 8 -12.18 8.23 1.76
N ASP A 9 -11.30 7.25 1.72
CA ASP A 9 -10.07 7.24 2.50
C ASP A 9 -8.95 7.98 1.76
N ILE A 10 -7.83 8.16 2.45
CA ILE A 10 -6.74 9.03 2.00
C ILE A 10 -5.52 8.20 1.64
N TRP A 11 -4.93 8.54 0.50
CA TRP A 11 -3.59 8.17 0.11
C TRP A 11 -2.67 9.36 0.16
N GLY A 12 -1.43 9.17 0.58
CA GLY A 12 -0.47 10.24 0.58
C GLY A 12 0.98 9.79 0.44
N THR A 13 1.77 10.74 -0.06
CA THR A 13 3.23 10.70 -0.04
C THR A 13 3.73 11.82 0.86
N LEU A 14 4.45 11.48 1.91
CA LEU A 14 5.08 12.42 2.83
C LEU A 14 6.56 12.49 2.53
N THR A 15 7.05 13.70 2.33
CA THR A 15 8.46 13.97 2.02
C THR A 15 9.11 14.75 3.15
N TYR A 16 10.42 14.93 3.07
CA TYR A 16 11.20 15.71 4.03
C TYR A 16 11.83 16.92 3.33
N THR A 17 11.98 18.02 4.06
CA THR A 17 12.94 19.07 3.70
C THR A 17 14.36 18.60 4.01
N ASP A 18 15.37 19.26 3.45
CA ASP A 18 16.77 18.86 3.68
C ASP A 18 17.14 18.94 5.16
N ASP A 19 16.68 19.99 5.86
CA ASP A 19 16.92 20.20 7.29
C ASP A 19 16.28 19.14 8.20
N ASN A 20 15.25 18.47 7.70
CA ASN A 20 14.51 17.45 8.45
C ASN A 20 14.80 16.02 7.97
N MET A 21 15.74 15.85 7.03
CA MET A 21 16.03 14.55 6.44
C MET A 21 16.57 13.58 7.51
N PRO A 22 15.89 12.45 7.76
CA PRO A 22 16.38 11.49 8.74
C PRO A 22 17.64 10.78 8.24
N ASN A 23 18.54 10.45 9.16
CA ASN A 23 19.79 9.76 8.84
C ASN A 23 19.61 8.24 8.69
N SER A 24 18.47 7.71 9.09
CA SER A 24 18.22 6.28 9.10
C SER A 24 16.74 5.92 8.94
N MET A 25 16.47 4.68 8.51
CA MET A 25 15.12 4.13 8.49
C MET A 25 14.47 4.14 9.88
N LYS A 26 15.25 3.98 10.95
CA LYS A 26 14.74 4.02 12.33
C LYS A 26 14.18 5.39 12.67
N GLU A 27 14.91 6.46 12.34
CA GLU A 27 14.47 7.84 12.53
C GLU A 27 13.25 8.16 11.67
N ALA A 28 13.27 7.79 10.38
CA ALA A 28 12.13 7.97 9.49
C ALA A 28 10.86 7.29 10.03
N LYS A 29 10.95 6.07 10.54
CA LYS A 29 9.83 5.36 11.17
C LYS A 29 9.38 5.98 12.49
N HIS A 30 10.31 6.58 13.24
CA HIS A 30 9.97 7.32 14.44
C HIS A 30 9.13 8.55 14.10
N ASP A 31 9.51 9.32 13.07
CA ASP A 31 8.73 10.47 12.59
C ASP A 31 7.31 10.08 12.19
N MET A 32 7.15 8.94 11.49
CA MET A 32 5.82 8.39 11.18
C MET A 32 5.04 8.02 12.44
N THR A 33 5.69 7.50 13.46
CA THR A 33 5.03 7.18 14.73
C THR A 33 4.50 8.45 15.42
N LEU A 34 5.30 9.52 15.43
CA LEU A 34 4.89 10.82 15.94
C LEU A 34 3.75 11.44 15.12
N TYR A 35 3.82 11.34 13.80
CA TYR A 35 2.76 11.81 12.89
C TYR A 35 1.43 11.10 13.16
N ILE A 36 1.43 9.77 13.21
CA ILE A 36 0.25 8.98 13.54
C ILE A 36 -0.29 9.33 14.95
N GLY A 37 0.61 9.59 15.89
CA GLY A 37 0.24 10.07 17.23
C GLY A 37 -0.53 11.38 17.20
N ARG A 38 -0.08 12.37 16.41
CA ARG A 38 -0.78 13.66 16.21
C ARG A 38 -2.15 13.48 15.57
N LEU A 39 -2.25 12.64 14.53
CA LEU A 39 -3.53 12.32 13.90
C LEU A 39 -4.50 11.67 14.90
N ASN A 40 -4.06 10.70 15.68
CA ASN A 40 -4.89 10.05 16.69
C ASN A 40 -5.30 11.01 17.83
N TYR A 41 -4.46 11.97 18.17
CA TYR A 41 -4.81 13.01 19.15
C TYR A 41 -5.97 13.89 18.65
N GLU A 42 -5.89 14.35 17.40
CA GLU A 42 -6.98 15.13 16.78
C GLU A 42 -8.26 14.32 16.61
N ARG A 43 -8.15 13.06 16.20
CA ARG A 43 -9.29 12.14 16.08
C ARG A 43 -10.02 12.00 17.42
N ARG A 44 -9.28 11.80 18.49
CA ARG A 44 -9.86 11.71 19.85
C ARG A 44 -10.61 12.97 20.24
N LYS A 45 -10.08 14.16 19.92
CA LYS A 45 -10.78 15.43 20.17
C LYS A 45 -12.11 15.53 19.43
N LYS A 46 -12.18 14.93 18.24
CA LYS A 46 -13.39 14.91 17.40
C LYS A 46 -14.32 13.73 17.70
N GLY A 47 -14.03 12.91 18.72
CA GLY A 47 -14.81 11.70 19.05
C GLY A 47 -14.69 10.58 18.01
N LEU A 48 -13.70 10.62 17.14
CA LEU A 48 -13.49 9.63 16.10
C LEU A 48 -12.70 8.42 16.63
N ALA A 49 -12.96 7.26 16.05
CA ALA A 49 -12.22 6.03 16.35
C ALA A 49 -10.73 6.18 16.03
N LYS A 50 -9.90 5.30 16.58
CA LYS A 50 -8.46 5.28 16.33
C LYS A 50 -8.19 5.06 14.84
N LEU A 51 -7.21 5.79 14.30
CA LEU A 51 -6.83 5.78 12.88
C LEU A 51 -6.47 4.37 12.39
N ARG A 52 -7.13 3.92 11.32
CA ARG A 52 -6.67 2.79 10.53
C ARG A 52 -5.68 3.30 9.49
N TYR A 53 -4.58 2.61 9.32
CA TYR A 53 -3.54 3.00 8.37
C TYR A 53 -2.69 1.83 7.91
N VAL A 54 -2.08 2.01 6.75
CA VAL A 54 -0.94 1.23 6.26
C VAL A 54 0.06 2.23 5.71
N TYR A 55 1.34 2.07 6.01
CA TYR A 55 2.40 2.88 5.39
C TYR A 55 3.63 2.05 5.06
N VAL A 56 4.41 2.55 4.12
CA VAL A 56 5.77 2.08 3.80
C VAL A 56 6.74 3.25 3.91
N THR A 57 7.95 2.96 4.39
CA THR A 57 9.06 3.90 4.47
C THR A 57 10.11 3.49 3.45
N GLU A 58 10.53 4.41 2.61
CA GLU A 58 11.48 4.17 1.54
C GLU A 58 12.57 5.23 1.48
N CYS A 59 13.72 4.83 0.98
CA CYS A 59 14.79 5.73 0.62
C CYS A 59 15.01 5.66 -0.89
N SER A 60 14.96 6.78 -1.57
CA SER A 60 15.23 6.85 -3.00
C SER A 60 16.71 6.59 -3.29
N ASP A 61 17.05 6.32 -4.55
CA ASP A 61 18.45 6.15 -5.00
C ASP A 61 19.32 7.41 -4.73
N LYS A 62 18.67 8.56 -4.58
CA LYS A 62 19.32 9.84 -4.21
C LYS A 62 19.44 10.04 -2.69
N GLY A 63 19.20 9.01 -1.89
CA GLY A 63 19.29 9.08 -0.43
C GLY A 63 18.14 9.83 0.27
N ARG A 64 17.05 10.15 -0.42
CA ARG A 64 15.93 10.89 0.18
C ARG A 64 14.87 9.94 0.72
N TRP A 65 14.61 10.07 2.02
CA TRP A 65 13.52 9.34 2.68
C TRP A 65 12.16 9.92 2.33
N HIS A 66 11.18 9.04 2.23
CA HIS A 66 9.77 9.39 2.05
C HIS A 66 8.87 8.25 2.54
N HIS A 67 7.60 8.57 2.72
CA HIS A 67 6.61 7.59 3.14
C HIS A 67 5.44 7.63 2.18
N HIS A 68 4.98 6.44 1.80
CA HIS A 68 3.66 6.28 1.20
C HIS A 68 2.72 5.71 2.24
N PHE A 69 1.53 6.27 2.36
CA PHE A 69 0.56 5.82 3.35
C PHE A 69 -0.86 5.83 2.81
N VAL A 70 -1.69 4.99 3.42
CA VAL A 70 -3.14 4.98 3.28
C VAL A 70 -3.72 5.08 4.68
N CYS A 71 -4.74 5.90 4.88
CA CYS A 71 -5.41 6.01 6.16
C CYS A 71 -6.89 6.41 6.02
N ASP A 72 -7.66 6.29 7.12
CA ASP A 72 -9.04 6.78 7.20
C ASP A 72 -9.15 8.23 6.77
N GLY A 73 -10.17 8.54 5.99
CA GLY A 73 -10.39 9.84 5.37
C GLY A 73 -11.34 10.78 6.08
N ASP A 74 -11.90 10.37 7.21
CA ASP A 74 -12.94 11.10 7.95
C ASP A 74 -12.47 12.42 8.60
N MET A 75 -11.17 12.65 8.73
CA MET A 75 -10.62 13.93 9.18
C MET A 75 -10.49 14.99 8.08
N GLY A 76 -10.57 14.62 6.83
CA GLY A 76 -10.30 15.49 5.68
C GLY A 76 -8.83 15.55 5.28
N LEU A 77 -8.58 15.98 4.04
CA LEU A 77 -7.23 16.02 3.44
C LEU A 77 -6.31 17.02 4.14
N GLU A 78 -6.81 18.23 4.37
CA GLU A 78 -6.06 19.33 5.00
C GLU A 78 -5.56 18.95 6.39
N ALA A 79 -6.44 18.37 7.21
CA ALA A 79 -6.08 17.97 8.57
C ALA A 79 -5.00 16.87 8.58
N VAL A 80 -5.05 15.97 7.59
CA VAL A 80 -4.05 14.90 7.44
C VAL A 80 -2.71 15.48 6.97
N GLU A 81 -2.73 16.36 5.98
CA GLU A 81 -1.51 16.98 5.44
C GLU A 81 -0.84 17.91 6.45
N GLU A 82 -1.60 18.75 7.13
CA GLU A 82 -1.10 19.74 8.10
C GLU A 82 -0.32 19.12 9.26
N LYS A 83 -0.67 17.91 9.68
CA LYS A 83 0.00 17.22 10.80
C LYS A 83 1.38 16.69 10.45
N TRP A 84 1.75 16.63 9.18
CA TRP A 84 3.12 16.37 8.77
C TRP A 84 3.97 17.63 8.84
N LYS A 85 4.89 17.67 9.79
CA LYS A 85 5.71 18.86 10.08
C LYS A 85 7.15 18.77 9.55
N LYS A 86 7.48 17.75 8.76
CA LYS A 86 8.84 17.47 8.32
C LYS A 86 9.12 17.81 6.86
N GLY A 87 8.07 18.07 6.07
CA GLY A 87 8.17 18.36 4.65
C GLY A 87 7.15 19.38 4.18
N ARG A 88 7.37 19.95 2.98
CA ARG A 88 6.51 20.97 2.37
C ARG A 88 5.87 20.50 1.07
N ARG A 89 6.39 19.45 0.44
CA ARG A 89 5.90 18.91 -0.84
C ARG A 89 5.24 17.56 -0.62
N ASN A 90 4.18 17.58 0.18
CA ASN A 90 3.38 16.39 0.39
C ASN A 90 2.35 16.26 -0.73
N GLN A 91 1.98 15.03 -1.04
CA GLN A 91 0.85 14.73 -1.91
C GLN A 91 -0.15 13.95 -1.08
N VAL A 92 -1.27 14.57 -0.77
CA VAL A 92 -2.38 13.95 -0.02
C VAL A 92 -3.64 14.05 -0.86
N ARG A 93 -4.29 12.93 -1.14
CA ARG A 93 -5.48 12.87 -1.98
C ARG A 93 -6.41 11.73 -1.57
N ARG A 94 -7.65 11.78 -2.03
CA ARG A 94 -8.58 10.67 -1.89
C ARG A 94 -8.08 9.46 -2.68
N LEU A 95 -8.34 8.27 -2.16
CA LEU A 95 -8.12 7.05 -2.88
C LEU A 95 -8.98 7.04 -4.14
N GLN A 96 -8.43 6.52 -5.21
CA GLN A 96 -9.15 6.31 -6.47
C GLN A 96 -9.10 4.82 -6.80
N LYS A 97 -10.26 4.21 -6.93
CA LYS A 97 -10.38 2.84 -7.41
C LYS A 97 -10.21 2.83 -8.92
N ASP A 98 -9.46 1.86 -9.40
CA ASP A 98 -9.42 1.45 -10.80
C ASP A 98 -10.34 0.23 -11.02
N GLU A 99 -10.31 -0.34 -12.21
CA GLU A 99 -11.06 -1.56 -12.57
C GLU A 99 -10.75 -2.75 -11.64
N ASN A 100 -9.57 -2.77 -11.02
CA ASN A 100 -9.12 -3.77 -10.05
C ASN A 100 -9.25 -3.27 -8.59
N GLY A 101 -10.07 -2.26 -8.35
CA GLY A 101 -10.26 -1.62 -7.05
C GLY A 101 -9.05 -0.81 -6.62
N LEU A 102 -8.41 -1.14 -5.50
CA LEU A 102 -7.20 -0.48 -4.99
C LEU A 102 -5.94 -1.33 -5.19
N SER A 103 -5.98 -2.30 -6.10
CA SER A 103 -4.87 -3.26 -6.29
C SER A 103 -3.63 -2.59 -6.87
N GLY A 104 -3.78 -1.65 -7.81
CA GLY A 104 -2.70 -0.85 -8.35
C GLY A 104 -1.96 -0.07 -7.24
N MET A 105 -2.72 0.55 -6.34
CA MET A 105 -2.18 1.25 -5.17
C MET A 105 -1.49 0.29 -4.19
N ALA A 106 -2.07 -0.88 -3.94
CA ALA A 106 -1.48 -1.89 -3.07
C ALA A 106 -0.13 -2.35 -3.62
N ASN A 107 -0.04 -2.63 -4.91
CA ASN A 107 1.20 -3.01 -5.57
C ASN A 107 2.25 -1.87 -5.51
N TYR A 108 1.82 -0.62 -5.69
CA TYR A 108 2.70 0.54 -5.58
C TYR A 108 3.28 0.68 -4.17
N ILE A 109 2.46 0.57 -3.12
CA ILE A 109 2.91 0.68 -1.72
C ILE A 109 3.81 -0.50 -1.33
N THR A 110 3.49 -1.71 -1.76
CA THR A 110 4.28 -2.90 -1.39
C THR A 110 5.51 -3.08 -2.25
N LYS A 111 5.59 -2.35 -3.39
CA LYS A 111 6.62 -2.52 -4.42
C LYS A 111 6.97 -4.00 -4.60
N GLN A 112 5.96 -4.79 -4.94
CA GLN A 112 6.24 -6.11 -5.46
C GLN A 112 7.10 -5.89 -6.71
N LYS A 113 8.39 -6.04 -6.55
CA LYS A 113 9.34 -5.94 -7.65
C LYS A 113 8.98 -7.06 -8.61
N HIS A 114 8.39 -6.71 -9.75
CA HIS A 114 8.35 -7.63 -10.88
C HIS A 114 9.80 -8.01 -11.19
N PRO A 115 10.12 -9.32 -11.27
CA PRO A 115 11.50 -9.78 -11.42
C PRO A 115 12.19 -9.34 -12.71
N ASP A 116 11.52 -8.73 -13.61
CA ASP A 116 11.86 -8.71 -15.04
C ASP A 116 12.45 -7.42 -15.58
N LYS A 117 12.76 -6.41 -14.77
CA LYS A 117 13.32 -5.18 -15.36
C LYS A 117 14.80 -4.93 -15.15
N LYS A 118 15.64 -5.83 -14.72
CA LYS A 118 17.12 -5.69 -14.76
C LYS A 118 17.84 -6.67 -13.81
N GLY A 119 17.63 -7.96 -13.86
CA GLY A 119 18.62 -8.98 -13.41
C GLY A 119 19.34 -8.80 -12.06
N LYS A 120 18.90 -7.86 -11.21
CA LYS A 120 19.44 -7.67 -9.87
C LYS A 120 18.46 -8.24 -8.87
N GLU A 121 18.87 -9.35 -8.27
CA GLU A 121 18.15 -9.88 -7.12
C GLU A 121 17.91 -8.78 -6.07
N PRO A 122 16.70 -8.70 -5.51
CA PRO A 122 16.42 -7.76 -4.44
C PRO A 122 17.37 -8.06 -3.27
N LYS A 123 18.13 -7.06 -2.83
CA LYS A 123 18.96 -7.20 -1.62
C LYS A 123 18.05 -7.70 -0.49
N PRO A 124 18.41 -8.77 0.22
CA PRO A 124 17.59 -9.28 1.30
C PRO A 124 17.39 -8.17 2.32
N VAL A 125 16.14 -7.77 2.51
CA VAL A 125 15.76 -6.88 3.61
C VAL A 125 16.05 -7.68 4.89
N GLY A 126 16.94 -7.18 5.72
CA GLY A 126 17.34 -7.84 6.95
C GLY A 126 16.11 -8.25 7.76
N LYS A 127 16.16 -9.41 8.42
CA LYS A 127 15.06 -10.14 9.08
C LYS A 127 14.20 -9.26 10.04
N TYR A 128 14.63 -8.04 10.35
CA TYR A 128 13.99 -7.09 11.27
C TYR A 128 13.61 -5.73 10.66
N GLN A 129 13.80 -5.52 9.37
CA GLN A 129 13.50 -4.24 8.71
C GLN A 129 12.31 -4.35 7.77
N LYS A 130 11.13 -4.63 8.33
CA LYS A 130 9.89 -4.47 7.55
C LYS A 130 9.78 -3.02 7.09
N ALA A 131 9.81 -2.78 5.79
CA ALA A 131 9.65 -1.44 5.23
C ALA A 131 8.27 -0.86 5.51
N TRP A 132 7.25 -1.70 5.75
CA TRP A 132 5.87 -1.31 5.97
C TRP A 132 5.38 -1.57 7.40
N LYS A 133 4.35 -0.81 7.80
CA LYS A 133 3.62 -0.97 9.06
C LYS A 133 2.13 -0.72 8.84
N ALA A 134 1.30 -1.44 9.55
CA ALA A 134 -0.15 -1.28 9.55
C ALA A 134 -0.68 -1.11 10.97
N SER A 135 -1.85 -0.45 11.09
CA SER A 135 -2.59 -0.39 12.35
C SER A 135 -3.09 -1.79 12.74
N LYS A 136 -3.32 -2.00 14.03
CA LYS A 136 -3.98 -3.21 14.52
C LYS A 136 -5.46 -3.20 14.11
N GLY A 137 -6.05 -4.39 13.99
CA GLY A 137 -7.49 -4.53 13.74
C GLY A 137 -7.92 -4.37 12.28
N LEU A 138 -6.99 -4.33 11.31
CA LEU A 138 -7.35 -4.41 9.91
C LEU A 138 -7.91 -5.80 9.58
N LYS A 139 -8.98 -5.82 8.78
CA LYS A 139 -9.57 -7.06 8.25
C LYS A 139 -8.56 -7.75 7.34
N LYS A 140 -8.42 -9.06 7.53
CA LYS A 140 -7.66 -9.89 6.58
C LYS A 140 -8.50 -10.10 5.32
N PRO A 141 -7.87 -10.19 4.12
CA PRO A 141 -8.61 -10.55 2.92
C PRO A 141 -9.13 -11.98 3.05
N GLU A 142 -10.35 -12.21 2.59
CA GLU A 142 -10.85 -13.56 2.37
C GLU A 142 -10.13 -14.15 1.16
N VAL A 143 -9.51 -15.30 1.37
CA VAL A 143 -8.79 -16.00 0.30
C VAL A 143 -9.59 -17.22 -0.07
N HIS A 144 -10.30 -17.14 -1.19
CA HIS A 144 -10.96 -18.30 -1.78
C HIS A 144 -9.94 -19.07 -2.62
N LYS A 145 -9.59 -20.27 -2.19
CA LYS A 145 -8.72 -21.17 -2.95
C LYS A 145 -9.59 -22.17 -3.68
N ASN A 146 -9.73 -22.00 -4.97
CA ASN A 146 -10.40 -22.98 -5.81
C ASN A 146 -9.35 -23.89 -6.44
N HIS A 147 -9.51 -25.19 -6.30
CA HIS A 147 -8.67 -26.18 -6.93
C HIS A 147 -9.40 -26.73 -8.15
N TYR A 148 -8.92 -26.39 -9.34
CA TYR A 148 -9.45 -26.90 -10.59
C TYR A 148 -8.57 -28.04 -11.09
N LYS A 149 -9.18 -29.16 -11.52
CA LYS A 149 -8.52 -30.21 -12.26
C LYS A 149 -8.77 -29.97 -13.74
N PHE A 150 -7.77 -29.46 -14.44
CA PHE A 150 -7.83 -29.32 -15.87
C PHE A 150 -7.52 -30.66 -16.55
N LYS A 151 -8.21 -30.98 -17.64
CA LYS A 151 -7.80 -32.06 -18.54
C LYS A 151 -6.59 -31.59 -19.34
N GLN A 152 -5.69 -32.49 -19.71
CA GLN A 152 -4.49 -32.15 -20.51
C GLN A 152 -4.88 -31.37 -21.79
N LYS A 153 -5.97 -31.78 -22.45
CA LYS A 153 -6.52 -31.08 -23.62
C LYS A 153 -6.81 -29.59 -23.37
N ASP A 154 -7.34 -29.25 -22.20
CA ASP A 154 -7.68 -27.86 -21.86
C ASP A 154 -6.43 -27.01 -21.65
N ILE A 155 -5.39 -27.62 -21.07
CA ILE A 155 -4.06 -27.00 -20.91
C ILE A 155 -3.42 -26.75 -22.26
N ASP A 156 -3.45 -27.76 -23.15
CA ASP A 156 -2.87 -27.68 -24.49
C ASP A 156 -3.56 -26.59 -25.33
N GLU A 157 -4.88 -26.42 -25.22
CA GLU A 157 -5.62 -25.36 -25.91
C GLU A 157 -5.23 -23.95 -25.44
N VAL A 158 -5.00 -23.77 -24.14
CA VAL A 158 -4.55 -22.48 -23.59
C VAL A 158 -3.10 -22.19 -23.98
N VAL A 159 -2.22 -23.16 -23.86
CA VAL A 159 -0.79 -23.02 -24.20
C VAL A 159 -0.59 -22.74 -25.68
N THR A 160 -1.43 -23.33 -26.55
CA THR A 160 -1.37 -23.08 -28.01
C THR A 160 -2.07 -21.81 -28.43
N GLY A 161 -2.63 -21.03 -27.51
CA GLY A 161 -3.35 -19.78 -27.80
C GLY A 161 -4.69 -19.97 -28.52
N ARG A 162 -5.23 -21.19 -28.54
CA ARG A 162 -6.54 -21.50 -29.15
C ARG A 162 -7.72 -21.12 -28.26
N CYS A 163 -7.47 -20.84 -27.00
CA CYS A 163 -8.48 -20.43 -26.02
C CYS A 163 -7.84 -19.60 -24.91
N ASP A 164 -8.53 -18.56 -24.45
CA ASP A 164 -8.14 -17.81 -23.26
C ASP A 164 -8.49 -18.60 -22.00
N LEU A 165 -7.66 -18.50 -20.97
CA LEU A 165 -7.87 -19.14 -19.68
C LEU A 165 -9.17 -18.64 -19.03
N GLU A 166 -9.48 -17.34 -19.17
CA GLU A 166 -10.71 -16.73 -18.66
C GLU A 166 -11.96 -17.30 -19.33
N ASP A 167 -11.93 -17.51 -20.64
CA ASP A 167 -13.06 -18.08 -21.38
C ASP A 167 -13.31 -19.56 -21.03
N LYS A 168 -12.25 -20.30 -20.74
CA LYS A 168 -12.37 -21.67 -20.22
C LYS A 168 -12.98 -21.67 -18.83
N LEU A 169 -12.56 -20.76 -17.94
CA LEU A 169 -13.11 -20.65 -16.59
C LEU A 169 -14.59 -20.27 -16.61
N LYS A 170 -15.03 -19.34 -17.47
CA LYS A 170 -16.44 -18.95 -17.63
C LYS A 170 -17.33 -20.11 -18.03
N LYS A 171 -16.87 -20.97 -18.94
CA LYS A 171 -17.62 -22.18 -19.37
C LYS A 171 -17.78 -23.23 -18.28
N TRP A 172 -17.03 -23.17 -17.21
CA TRP A 172 -17.09 -24.10 -16.09
C TRP A 172 -18.03 -23.62 -14.97
N TYR A 173 -18.44 -22.34 -15.00
CA TYR A 173 -19.37 -21.72 -14.05
C TYR A 173 -20.82 -21.59 -14.59
N ALA A 174 -21.06 -21.93 -15.84
CA ALA A 174 -22.38 -21.96 -16.46
C ALA A 174 -22.98 -23.38 -16.37
#